data_d1f1e8a5d1c7f55143b22891e007604b
#
_entry.id   d1f1e8a5d1c7f55143b22891e007604b
#
_cell.length_a   1.000
_cell.length_b   1.000
_cell.length_c   1.000
_cell.angle_alpha   90.00
_cell.angle_beta   90.00
_cell.angle_gamma   90.00
#
_symmetry.space_group_name_H-M   'P 1'
#
loop_
_entity.id
_entity.type
_entity.pdbx_description
1 polymer ?
#
loop_
_entity_poly.entity_id
_entity_poly.type
_entity_poly.pdbx_seq_one_letter_code
_entity_poly.pdbx_strand_id
1 'polypeptide(L)'
;HYRLGINMAIQYLSYKKRTEKEVRQHLQQNEISDIAIQQVIDYCYKESYINHEDYAESLKNTMINTTDKGPEIYRQKLYQVGIEPNIINTYVPIYEEEQSFEAVIEVAKKIMKTKKGPEIKIRQKVLQSLIQKGYSMDVAQQAIAELNFEQDENILDDLLQKDLEKVYTKQRRKYDGQQLVMKTIESLMRKGYKYDKIKSKLEE
;
A
#
# COMPACT_ATOMS: atom_id res chain seq x y z
N HIS A 1 17.88 -39.81 2.57
CA HIS A 1 17.20 -38.51 2.80
C HIS A 1 17.99 -37.32 2.28
N TYR A 2 19.31 -37.30 2.53
CA TYR A 2 20.15 -36.19 2.10
C TYR A 2 20.16 -35.98 0.58
N ARG A 3 20.39 -37.05 -0.20
CA ARG A 3 20.39 -36.96 -1.68
C ARG A 3 19.02 -36.56 -2.22
N LEU A 4 17.98 -37.16 -1.67
CA LEU A 4 16.61 -36.81 -2.04
C LEU A 4 16.32 -35.35 -1.73
N GLY A 5 16.73 -34.88 -0.54
CA GLY A 5 16.56 -33.50 -0.13
C GLY A 5 17.31 -32.52 -1.03
N ILE A 6 18.55 -32.83 -1.43
CA ILE A 6 19.32 -32.00 -2.37
C ILE A 6 18.59 -31.89 -3.70
N ASN A 7 18.14 -33.00 -4.26
CA ASN A 7 17.44 -32.99 -5.54
C ASN A 7 16.16 -32.17 -5.47
N MET A 8 15.40 -32.31 -4.40
CA MET A 8 14.18 -31.51 -4.17
C MET A 8 14.51 -30.01 -4.05
N ALA A 9 15.55 -29.67 -3.31
CA ALA A 9 15.94 -28.28 -3.13
C ALA A 9 16.40 -27.65 -4.45
N ILE A 10 17.24 -28.35 -5.22
CA ILE A 10 17.71 -27.87 -6.50
C ILE A 10 16.54 -27.65 -7.47
N GLN A 11 15.62 -28.60 -7.52
CA GLN A 11 14.43 -28.47 -8.37
C GLN A 11 13.58 -27.27 -7.96
N TYR A 12 13.35 -27.10 -6.66
CA TYR A 12 12.57 -26.00 -6.13
C TYR A 12 13.22 -24.65 -6.44
N LEU A 13 14.54 -24.56 -6.26
CA LEU A 13 15.33 -23.36 -6.54
C LEU A 13 15.47 -23.05 -8.03
N SER A 14 15.27 -24.06 -8.91
CA SER A 14 15.37 -23.85 -10.36
C SER A 14 14.24 -23.00 -10.93
N TYR A 15 13.09 -22.95 -10.26
CA TYR A 15 11.93 -22.16 -10.71
C TYR A 15 12.09 -20.67 -10.44
N LYS A 16 12.60 -20.32 -9.25
CA LYS A 16 12.89 -18.93 -8.87
C LYS A 16 13.78 -18.92 -7.63
N LYS A 17 14.31 -17.75 -7.31
CA LYS A 17 15.08 -17.55 -6.06
C LYS A 17 14.21 -17.84 -4.86
N ARG A 18 14.76 -18.53 -3.87
CA ARG A 18 14.08 -18.89 -2.62
C ARG A 18 14.96 -18.55 -1.45
N THR A 19 14.32 -18.25 -0.32
CA THR A 19 15.02 -18.05 0.94
C THR A 19 15.24 -19.37 1.66
N GLU A 20 16.11 -19.34 2.68
CA GLU A 20 16.31 -20.50 3.55
C GLU A 20 14.99 -21.00 4.15
N LYS A 21 14.17 -20.07 4.67
CA LYS A 21 12.86 -20.41 5.25
C LYS A 21 11.98 -21.15 4.24
N GLU A 22 11.93 -20.67 3.03
CA GLU A 22 11.12 -21.30 1.97
C GLU A 22 11.62 -22.71 1.64
N VAL A 23 12.94 -22.88 1.52
CA VAL A 23 13.54 -24.19 1.25
C VAL A 23 13.29 -25.17 2.41
N ARG A 24 13.48 -24.70 3.65
CA ARG A 24 13.19 -25.53 4.83
C ARG A 24 11.74 -25.99 4.86
N GLN A 25 10.80 -25.08 4.63
CA GLN A 25 9.37 -25.41 4.62
C GLN A 25 9.04 -26.42 3.53
N HIS A 26 9.62 -26.25 2.36
CA HIS A 26 9.42 -27.18 1.24
C HIS A 26 9.91 -28.58 1.58
N LEU A 27 11.09 -28.69 2.17
CA LEU A 27 11.66 -29.98 2.56
C LEU A 27 10.87 -30.63 3.71
N GLN A 28 10.43 -29.83 4.68
CA GLN A 28 9.58 -30.31 5.79
C GLN A 28 8.26 -30.89 5.28
N GLN A 29 7.64 -30.22 4.34
CA GLN A 29 6.38 -30.68 3.73
C GLN A 29 6.55 -31.99 2.96
N ASN A 30 7.76 -32.29 2.53
CA ASN A 30 8.09 -33.52 1.82
C ASN A 30 8.75 -34.55 2.74
N GLU A 31 8.57 -34.40 4.04
CA GLU A 31 8.94 -35.37 5.06
C GLU A 31 10.45 -35.66 5.14
N ILE A 32 11.29 -34.70 4.75
CA ILE A 32 12.74 -34.80 4.94
C ILE A 32 13.06 -34.56 6.42
N SER A 33 13.95 -35.38 6.99
CA SER A 33 14.33 -35.25 8.41
C SER A 33 15.05 -33.94 8.68
N ASP A 34 14.94 -33.44 9.92
CA ASP A 34 15.55 -32.16 10.32
C ASP A 34 17.06 -32.14 10.13
N ILE A 35 17.73 -33.28 10.43
CA ILE A 35 19.18 -33.41 10.22
C ILE A 35 19.53 -33.29 8.75
N ALA A 36 18.78 -33.99 7.88
CA ALA A 36 19.00 -33.93 6.44
C ALA A 36 18.70 -32.52 5.90
N ILE A 37 17.64 -31.86 6.40
CA ILE A 37 17.33 -30.48 6.00
C ILE A 37 18.51 -29.55 6.29
N GLN A 38 19.08 -29.62 7.47
CA GLN A 38 20.21 -28.74 7.80
C GLN A 38 21.40 -28.98 6.89
N GLN A 39 21.68 -30.23 6.57
CA GLN A 39 22.76 -30.58 5.63
C GLN A 39 22.48 -30.04 4.22
N VAL A 40 21.23 -30.12 3.75
CA VAL A 40 20.81 -29.57 2.46
C VAL A 40 20.95 -28.04 2.45
N ILE A 41 20.52 -27.39 3.51
CA ILE A 41 20.63 -25.92 3.63
C ILE A 41 22.10 -25.49 3.57
N ASP A 42 22.98 -26.17 4.33
CA ASP A 42 24.42 -25.87 4.33
C ASP A 42 25.01 -26.04 2.93
N TYR A 43 24.62 -27.10 2.21
CA TYR A 43 25.02 -27.32 0.83
C TYR A 43 24.53 -26.18 -0.10
N CYS A 44 23.29 -25.75 0.06
CA CYS A 44 22.72 -24.68 -0.76
C CYS A 44 23.46 -23.35 -0.56
N TYR A 45 23.86 -23.03 0.68
CA TYR A 45 24.68 -21.84 0.93
C TYR A 45 26.08 -21.98 0.33
N LYS A 46 26.69 -23.12 0.50
CA LYS A 46 28.05 -23.39 -0.03
C LYS A 46 28.08 -23.24 -1.55
N GLU A 47 27.07 -23.70 -2.24
CA GLU A 47 26.98 -23.63 -3.71
C GLU A 47 26.32 -22.34 -4.19
N SER A 48 26.01 -21.41 -3.29
CA SER A 48 25.34 -20.15 -3.59
C SER A 48 23.93 -20.31 -4.20
N TYR A 49 23.28 -21.42 -3.93
CA TYR A 49 21.88 -21.64 -4.34
C TYR A 49 20.91 -20.88 -3.46
N ILE A 50 21.30 -20.57 -2.21
CA ILE A 50 20.60 -19.67 -1.30
C ILE A 50 21.52 -18.47 -1.07
N ASN A 51 21.01 -17.28 -1.38
CA ASN A 51 21.72 -16.03 -1.17
C ASN A 51 20.70 -14.93 -0.86
N HIS A 52 20.59 -14.57 0.42
CA HIS A 52 19.57 -13.63 0.89
C HIS A 52 19.80 -12.21 0.40
N GLU A 53 21.04 -11.78 0.21
CA GLU A 53 21.32 -10.47 -0.36
C GLU A 53 20.88 -10.40 -1.81
N ASP A 54 21.15 -11.43 -2.57
CA ASP A 54 20.70 -11.53 -3.97
C ASP A 54 19.16 -11.57 -4.05
N TYR A 55 18.52 -12.28 -3.13
CA TYR A 55 17.07 -12.30 -3.03
C TYR A 55 16.50 -10.92 -2.80
N ALA A 56 17.06 -10.19 -1.81
CA ALA A 56 16.61 -8.84 -1.47
C ALA A 56 16.79 -7.87 -2.65
N GLU A 57 17.92 -7.97 -3.35
CA GLU A 57 18.20 -7.15 -4.54
C GLU A 57 17.20 -7.42 -5.66
N SER A 58 16.95 -8.69 -5.95
CA SER A 58 16.01 -9.09 -7.01
C SER A 58 14.58 -8.67 -6.70
N LEU A 59 14.14 -8.84 -5.47
CA LEU A 59 12.78 -8.43 -5.07
C LEU A 59 12.64 -6.91 -5.17
N LYS A 60 13.66 -6.16 -4.74
CA LYS A 60 13.67 -4.71 -4.85
C LYS A 60 13.48 -4.27 -6.31
N ASN A 61 14.29 -4.82 -7.20
CA ASN A 61 14.24 -4.45 -8.62
C ASN A 61 12.87 -4.79 -9.22
N THR A 62 12.34 -5.96 -8.92
CA THR A 62 11.02 -6.37 -9.41
C THR A 62 9.94 -5.44 -8.90
N MET A 63 9.94 -5.11 -7.61
CA MET A 63 8.89 -4.27 -7.03
C MET A 63 8.95 -2.83 -7.55
N ILE A 64 10.14 -2.25 -7.65
CA ILE A 64 10.30 -0.89 -8.19
C ILE A 64 9.84 -0.82 -9.64
N ASN A 65 10.18 -1.83 -10.43
CA ASN A 65 9.90 -1.82 -11.87
C ASN A 65 8.49 -2.24 -12.24
N THR A 66 7.81 -3.05 -11.42
CA THR A 66 6.54 -3.68 -11.80
C THR A 66 5.37 -3.41 -10.84
N THR A 67 5.59 -2.71 -9.72
CA THR A 67 4.52 -2.43 -8.76
C THR A 67 4.49 -0.95 -8.40
N ASP A 68 3.39 -0.55 -7.78
CA ASP A 68 3.21 0.78 -7.21
C ASP A 68 3.45 0.81 -5.70
N LYS A 69 4.14 -0.22 -5.15
CA LYS A 69 4.32 -0.38 -3.71
C LYS A 69 5.53 0.39 -3.21
N GLY A 70 5.40 0.88 -1.98
CA GLY A 70 6.46 1.60 -1.29
C GLY A 70 7.36 0.70 -0.45
N PRO A 71 8.37 1.32 0.20
CA PRO A 71 9.40 0.60 0.96
C PRO A 71 8.87 -0.28 2.09
N GLU A 72 7.77 0.10 2.75
CA GLU A 72 7.23 -0.67 3.87
C GLU A 72 6.66 -2.02 3.41
N ILE A 73 6.04 -2.08 2.23
CA ILE A 73 5.56 -3.35 1.66
C ILE A 73 6.76 -4.25 1.31
N TYR A 74 7.83 -3.66 0.76
CA TYR A 74 9.06 -4.38 0.49
C TYR A 74 9.65 -4.98 1.78
N ARG A 75 9.73 -4.17 2.85
CA ARG A 75 10.18 -4.63 4.19
C ARG A 75 9.35 -5.82 4.67
N GLN A 76 8.03 -5.71 4.61
CA GLN A 76 7.12 -6.76 5.05
C GLN A 76 7.32 -8.05 4.26
N LYS A 77 7.49 -7.95 2.95
CA LYS A 77 7.73 -9.11 2.09
C LYS A 77 9.04 -9.82 2.44
N LEU A 78 10.12 -9.06 2.67
CA LEU A 78 11.40 -9.64 3.08
C LEU A 78 11.28 -10.33 4.43
N TYR A 79 10.61 -9.71 5.38
CA TYR A 79 10.39 -10.30 6.70
C TYR A 79 9.59 -11.60 6.61
N GLN A 80 8.52 -11.62 5.83
CA GLN A 80 7.64 -12.78 5.68
C GLN A 80 8.35 -14.01 5.11
N VAL A 81 9.30 -13.81 4.22
CA VAL A 81 10.07 -14.92 3.62
C VAL A 81 11.32 -15.28 4.42
N GLY A 82 11.53 -14.64 5.57
CA GLY A 82 12.59 -15.01 6.50
C GLY A 82 13.95 -14.38 6.22
N ILE A 83 13.98 -13.23 5.56
CA ILE A 83 15.23 -12.48 5.42
C ILE A 83 15.60 -11.87 6.77
N GLU A 84 16.87 -11.97 7.16
CA GLU A 84 17.38 -11.49 8.42
C GLU A 84 17.37 -9.96 8.53
N PRO A 85 17.20 -9.42 9.77
CA PRO A 85 17.06 -7.98 9.99
C PRO A 85 18.20 -7.11 9.45
N ASN A 86 19.44 -7.60 9.52
CA ASN A 86 20.59 -6.85 9.00
C ASN A 86 20.50 -6.61 7.49
N ILE A 87 20.04 -7.60 6.73
CA ILE A 87 19.85 -7.46 5.30
C ILE A 87 18.66 -6.55 5.01
N ILE A 88 17.54 -6.72 5.72
CA ILE A 88 16.38 -5.82 5.59
C ILE A 88 16.79 -4.37 5.83
N ASN A 89 17.53 -4.12 6.91
CA ASN A 89 17.96 -2.76 7.28
C ASN A 89 18.95 -2.16 6.27
N THR A 90 19.66 -2.99 5.52
CA THR A 90 20.53 -2.54 4.44
C THR A 90 19.73 -2.19 3.18
N TYR A 91 18.78 -3.05 2.80
CA TYR A 91 18.12 -2.94 1.50
C TYR A 91 16.90 -2.02 1.48
N VAL A 92 16.20 -1.84 2.59
CA VAL A 92 15.06 -0.93 2.62
C VAL A 92 15.47 0.52 2.31
N PRO A 93 16.56 1.06 2.90
CA PRO A 93 17.04 2.39 2.49
C PRO A 93 17.43 2.48 1.01
N ILE A 94 17.98 1.41 0.44
CA ILE A 94 18.33 1.37 -1.00
C ILE A 94 17.05 1.42 -1.84
N TYR A 95 16.00 0.71 -1.45
CA TYR A 95 14.70 0.79 -2.11
C TYR A 95 14.17 2.22 -2.11
N GLU A 96 14.23 2.88 -0.96
CA GLU A 96 13.78 4.27 -0.82
C GLU A 96 14.56 5.22 -1.75
N GLU A 97 15.86 5.01 -1.86
CA GLU A 97 16.73 5.84 -2.69
C GLU A 97 16.51 5.59 -4.18
N GLU A 98 16.38 4.34 -4.58
CA GLU A 98 16.22 3.95 -5.99
C GLU A 98 14.83 4.23 -6.56
N GLN A 99 13.79 4.21 -5.72
CA GLN A 99 12.46 4.57 -6.17
C GLN A 99 12.37 6.08 -6.35
N SER A 100 12.12 6.54 -7.57
CA SER A 100 12.09 7.97 -7.84
C SER A 100 10.87 8.64 -7.18
N PHE A 101 11.05 9.87 -6.74
CA PHE A 101 9.95 10.66 -6.19
C PHE A 101 8.87 10.91 -7.24
N GLU A 102 9.26 11.10 -8.50
CA GLU A 102 8.34 11.25 -9.62
C GLU A 102 7.44 10.03 -9.77
N ALA A 103 7.96 8.83 -9.54
CA ALA A 103 7.14 7.61 -9.54
C ALA A 103 6.07 7.64 -8.46
N VAL A 104 6.41 8.12 -7.26
CA VAL A 104 5.45 8.26 -6.16
C VAL A 104 4.36 9.29 -6.51
N ILE A 105 4.75 10.41 -7.10
CA ILE A 105 3.80 11.42 -7.57
C ILE A 105 2.82 10.81 -8.60
N GLU A 106 3.32 10.00 -9.53
CA GLU A 106 2.47 9.34 -10.52
C GLU A 106 1.47 8.36 -9.87
N VAL A 107 1.90 7.63 -8.84
CA VAL A 107 0.99 6.78 -8.05
C VAL A 107 -0.10 7.63 -7.40
N ALA A 108 0.29 8.74 -6.77
CA ALA A 108 -0.65 9.67 -6.14
C ALA A 108 -1.66 10.24 -7.15
N LYS A 109 -1.19 10.61 -8.35
CA LYS A 109 -2.06 11.11 -9.43
C LYS A 109 -3.10 10.07 -9.86
N LYS A 110 -2.69 8.82 -10.03
CA LYS A 110 -3.60 7.73 -10.41
C LYS A 110 -4.66 7.49 -9.34
N ILE A 111 -4.28 7.54 -8.07
CA ILE A 111 -5.23 7.40 -6.96
C ILE A 111 -6.20 8.56 -6.97
N MET A 112 -5.69 9.79 -7.09
CA MET A 112 -6.51 11.00 -7.09
C MET A 112 -7.60 10.95 -8.16
N LYS A 113 -7.29 10.47 -9.35
CA LYS A 113 -8.23 10.35 -10.46
C LYS A 113 -9.42 9.45 -10.16
N THR A 114 -9.27 8.51 -9.23
CA THR A 114 -10.35 7.58 -8.84
C THR A 114 -11.23 8.14 -7.73
N LYS A 115 -10.87 9.28 -7.13
CA LYS A 115 -11.57 9.85 -6.00
C LYS A 115 -12.42 11.04 -6.41
N LYS A 116 -13.60 11.15 -5.81
CA LYS A 116 -14.55 12.24 -6.04
C LYS A 116 -14.92 12.89 -4.71
N GLY A 117 -15.19 14.16 -4.75
CA GLY A 117 -15.61 14.92 -3.59
C GLY A 117 -14.80 16.19 -3.39
N PRO A 118 -14.98 16.86 -2.22
CA PRO A 118 -14.21 18.05 -1.89
C PRO A 118 -12.70 17.74 -1.79
N GLU A 119 -11.89 18.74 -2.16
CA GLU A 119 -10.43 18.60 -2.19
C GLU A 119 -9.86 18.01 -0.89
N ILE A 120 -10.31 18.51 0.27
CA ILE A 120 -9.80 18.05 1.56
C ILE A 120 -10.02 16.54 1.74
N LYS A 121 -11.14 16.01 1.27
CA LYS A 121 -11.45 14.58 1.36
C LYS A 121 -10.65 13.77 0.35
N ILE A 122 -10.44 14.29 -0.84
CA ILE A 122 -9.59 13.64 -1.84
C ILE A 122 -8.17 13.53 -1.31
N ARG A 123 -7.62 14.61 -0.73
CA ARG A 123 -6.29 14.61 -0.10
C ARG A 123 -6.16 13.55 0.98
N GLN A 124 -7.16 13.44 1.86
CA GLN A 124 -7.18 12.43 2.92
C GLN A 124 -7.20 11.00 2.36
N LYS A 125 -8.00 10.76 1.33
CA LYS A 125 -8.11 9.43 0.70
C LYS A 125 -6.83 9.05 -0.04
N VAL A 126 -6.19 9.99 -0.71
CA VAL A 126 -4.91 9.77 -1.39
C VAL A 126 -3.85 9.43 -0.35
N LEU A 127 -3.79 10.18 0.75
CA LEU A 127 -2.85 9.91 1.84
C LEU A 127 -3.02 8.50 2.39
N GLN A 128 -4.24 8.10 2.73
CA GLN A 128 -4.54 6.76 3.24
C GLN A 128 -4.11 5.68 2.26
N SER A 129 -4.39 5.88 0.97
CA SER A 129 -4.02 4.91 -0.07
C SER A 129 -2.51 4.78 -0.20
N LEU A 130 -1.78 5.89 -0.14
CA LEU A 130 -0.31 5.86 -0.21
C LEU A 130 0.29 5.16 1.01
N ILE A 131 -0.24 5.41 2.21
CA ILE A 131 0.21 4.70 3.41
C ILE A 131 -0.04 3.20 3.30
N GLN A 132 -1.22 2.80 2.81
CA GLN A 132 -1.55 1.39 2.59
C GLN A 132 -0.63 0.73 1.56
N LYS A 133 -0.17 1.49 0.56
CA LYS A 133 0.77 1.00 -0.44
C LYS A 133 2.21 0.92 0.07
N GLY A 134 2.46 1.39 1.29
CA GLY A 134 3.75 1.23 1.94
C GLY A 134 4.67 2.45 1.90
N TYR A 135 4.16 3.62 1.56
CA TYR A 135 4.92 4.87 1.61
C TYR A 135 4.86 5.46 3.02
N SER A 136 5.93 6.17 3.42
CA SER A 136 5.93 6.88 4.70
C SER A 136 4.98 8.08 4.65
N MET A 137 4.53 8.51 5.82
CA MET A 137 3.69 9.72 5.96
C MET A 137 4.35 10.92 5.30
N ASP A 138 5.65 11.10 5.54
CA ASP A 138 6.42 12.23 5.03
C ASP A 138 6.47 12.24 3.49
N VAL A 139 6.83 11.12 2.89
CA VAL A 139 6.88 10.99 1.42
C VAL A 139 5.49 11.15 0.82
N ALA A 140 4.48 10.55 1.43
CA ALA A 140 3.10 10.66 0.95
C ALA A 140 2.61 12.11 0.96
N GLN A 141 2.88 12.85 2.03
CA GLN A 141 2.51 14.26 2.12
C GLN A 141 3.24 15.12 1.09
N GLN A 142 4.53 14.85 0.87
CA GLN A 142 5.31 15.56 -0.15
C GLN A 142 4.77 15.30 -1.55
N ALA A 143 4.38 14.05 -1.85
CA ALA A 143 3.80 13.71 -3.15
C ALA A 143 2.45 14.39 -3.37
N ILE A 144 1.60 14.43 -2.34
CA ILE A 144 0.31 15.09 -2.39
C ILE A 144 0.48 16.60 -2.63
N ALA A 145 1.50 17.21 -2.03
CA ALA A 145 1.80 18.64 -2.23
C ALA A 145 2.10 18.98 -3.70
N GLU A 146 2.56 18.02 -4.50
CA GLU A 146 2.85 18.21 -5.93
C GLU A 146 1.61 17.99 -6.83
N LEU A 147 0.48 17.58 -6.25
CA LEU A 147 -0.73 17.33 -7.04
C LEU A 147 -1.48 18.64 -7.34
N ASN A 148 -2.08 18.68 -8.51
CA ASN A 148 -2.96 19.78 -8.90
C ASN A 148 -4.40 19.37 -8.65
N PHE A 149 -5.06 20.07 -7.73
CA PHE A 149 -6.45 19.82 -7.34
C PHE A 149 -7.39 20.81 -8.02
N GLU A 150 -7.27 20.97 -9.34
CA GLU A 150 -8.28 21.72 -10.08
C GLU A 150 -9.60 20.97 -10.05
N GLN A 151 -10.58 21.55 -9.36
CA GLN A 151 -11.91 20.95 -9.26
C GLN A 151 -12.86 21.67 -10.22
N ASP A 152 -13.64 20.88 -10.99
CA ASP A 152 -14.75 21.40 -11.73
C ASP A 152 -15.86 21.79 -10.75
N GLU A 153 -16.17 23.09 -10.66
CA GLU A 153 -17.18 23.63 -9.76
C GLU A 153 -18.56 22.98 -10.01
N ASN A 154 -18.88 22.67 -11.27
CA ASN A 154 -20.16 22.03 -11.61
C ASN A 154 -20.26 20.61 -11.10
N ILE A 155 -19.17 19.85 -11.20
CA ILE A 155 -19.10 18.47 -10.68
C ILE A 155 -19.22 18.48 -9.16
N LEU A 156 -18.50 19.40 -8.51
CA LEU A 156 -18.53 19.53 -7.05
C LEU A 156 -19.92 19.97 -6.57
N ASP A 157 -20.57 20.86 -7.28
CA ASP A 157 -21.92 21.33 -6.99
C ASP A 157 -22.94 20.18 -7.09
N ASP A 158 -22.84 19.36 -8.13
CA ASP A 158 -23.69 18.18 -8.30
C ASP A 158 -23.49 17.16 -7.19
N LEU A 159 -22.24 16.93 -6.76
CA LEU A 159 -21.93 16.06 -5.63
C LEU A 159 -22.54 16.59 -4.33
N LEU A 160 -22.42 17.89 -4.09
CA LEU A 160 -23.02 18.53 -2.91
C LEU A 160 -24.53 18.35 -2.92
N GLN A 161 -25.18 18.54 -4.07
CA GLN A 161 -26.62 18.37 -4.19
C GLN A 161 -27.06 16.94 -3.85
N LYS A 162 -26.36 15.94 -4.35
CA LYS A 162 -26.63 14.53 -4.06
C LYS A 162 -26.42 14.20 -2.57
N ASP A 163 -25.33 14.67 -2.01
CA ASP A 163 -25.02 14.43 -0.59
C ASP A 163 -26.00 15.19 0.30
N LEU A 164 -26.42 16.38 -0.07
CA LEU A 164 -27.43 17.15 0.65
C LEU A 164 -28.74 16.38 0.73
N GLU A 165 -29.21 15.83 -0.38
CA GLU A 165 -30.45 15.04 -0.42
C GLU A 165 -30.37 13.82 0.50
N LYS A 166 -29.25 13.10 0.45
CA LYS A 166 -29.02 11.91 1.31
C LYS A 166 -28.99 12.28 2.78
N VAL A 167 -28.24 13.30 3.13
CA VAL A 167 -28.05 13.74 4.52
C VAL A 167 -29.38 14.29 5.07
N TYR A 168 -30.06 15.12 4.31
CA TYR A 168 -31.35 15.70 4.72
C TYR A 168 -32.38 14.60 4.96
N THR A 169 -32.50 13.65 4.06
CA THR A 169 -33.41 12.51 4.19
C THR A 169 -33.15 11.69 5.45
N LYS A 170 -31.88 11.49 5.77
CA LYS A 170 -31.46 10.75 6.97
C LYS A 170 -31.74 11.55 8.25
N GLN A 171 -31.40 12.84 8.27
CA GLN A 171 -31.49 13.68 9.46
C GLN A 171 -32.95 14.04 9.82
N ARG A 172 -33.83 14.19 8.83
CA ARG A 172 -35.23 14.51 9.09
C ARG A 172 -36.00 13.43 9.82
N ARG A 173 -35.45 12.23 9.93
CA ARG A 173 -36.01 11.15 10.73
C ARG A 173 -35.89 11.40 12.23
N LYS A 174 -34.89 12.22 12.61
CA LYS A 174 -34.55 12.48 14.02
C LYS A 174 -34.78 13.93 14.44
N TYR A 175 -34.73 14.87 13.50
CA TYR A 175 -34.70 16.30 13.75
C TYR A 175 -35.69 17.03 12.85
N ASP A 176 -36.15 18.20 13.29
CA ASP A 176 -37.00 19.08 12.49
C ASP A 176 -36.55 20.55 12.69
N GLY A 177 -37.13 21.46 11.89
CA GLY A 177 -36.89 22.91 11.98
C GLY A 177 -35.41 23.28 11.88
N GLN A 178 -35.00 24.23 12.71
CA GLN A 178 -33.62 24.72 12.73
C GLN A 178 -32.61 23.64 13.08
N GLN A 179 -33.00 22.73 13.97
CA GLN A 179 -32.14 21.63 14.38
C GLN A 179 -31.81 20.71 13.20
N LEU A 180 -32.78 20.45 12.33
CA LEU A 180 -32.58 19.68 11.10
C LEU A 180 -31.58 20.37 10.16
N VAL A 181 -31.75 21.69 9.99
CA VAL A 181 -30.83 22.48 9.15
C VAL A 181 -29.39 22.43 9.72
N MET A 182 -29.23 22.64 11.01
CA MET A 182 -27.92 22.60 11.67
C MET A 182 -27.25 21.23 11.56
N LYS A 183 -28.01 20.15 11.79
CA LYS A 183 -27.48 18.78 11.68
C LYS A 183 -27.07 18.42 10.24
N THR A 184 -27.84 18.89 9.27
CA THR A 184 -27.51 18.74 7.86
C THR A 184 -26.22 19.47 7.50
N ILE A 185 -26.06 20.70 7.92
CA ILE A 185 -24.84 21.50 7.67
C ILE A 185 -23.64 20.84 8.34
N GLU A 186 -23.73 20.45 9.61
CA GLU A 186 -22.64 19.77 10.32
C GLU A 186 -22.18 18.52 9.60
N SER A 187 -23.12 17.69 9.14
CA SER A 187 -22.81 16.45 8.44
C SER A 187 -22.09 16.71 7.11
N LEU A 188 -22.54 17.70 6.34
CA LEU A 188 -21.91 18.07 5.06
C LEU A 188 -20.55 18.69 5.26
N MET A 189 -20.35 19.48 6.33
CA MET A 189 -19.04 20.02 6.66
C MET A 189 -18.04 18.92 7.05
N ARG A 190 -18.49 17.88 7.75
CA ARG A 190 -17.66 16.71 8.04
C ARG A 190 -17.25 15.96 6.75
N LYS A 191 -18.07 16.04 5.70
CA LYS A 191 -17.73 15.49 4.38
C LYS A 191 -16.77 16.39 3.60
N GLY A 192 -16.43 17.58 4.13
CA GLY A 192 -15.46 18.49 3.55
C GLY A 192 -16.02 19.61 2.70
N TYR A 193 -17.33 19.73 2.59
CA TYR A 193 -17.96 20.87 1.87
C TYR A 193 -17.85 22.16 2.69
N LYS A 194 -17.71 23.28 2.00
CA LYS A 194 -17.61 24.60 2.65
C LYS A 194 -18.98 25.09 3.08
N TYR A 195 -19.00 25.75 4.24
CA TYR A 195 -20.24 26.25 4.85
C TYR A 195 -21.05 27.13 3.91
N ASP A 196 -20.42 28.10 3.25
CA ASP A 196 -21.09 29.03 2.34
C ASP A 196 -21.72 28.31 1.14
N LYS A 197 -21.08 27.28 0.62
CA LYS A 197 -21.63 26.46 -0.47
C LYS A 197 -22.84 25.64 0.00
N ILE A 198 -22.78 25.07 1.19
CA ILE A 198 -23.90 24.32 1.79
C ILE A 198 -25.08 25.24 2.02
N LYS A 199 -24.84 26.40 2.62
CA LYS A 199 -25.87 27.39 2.92
C LYS A 199 -26.57 27.87 1.65
N SER A 200 -25.78 28.16 0.62
CA SER A 200 -26.31 28.55 -0.70
C SER A 200 -27.26 27.51 -1.28
N LYS A 201 -26.89 26.23 -1.17
CA LYS A 201 -27.76 25.13 -1.65
C LYS A 201 -29.03 25.00 -0.84
N LEU A 202 -28.99 25.21 0.47
CA LEU A 202 -30.18 25.12 1.31
C LEU A 202 -31.16 26.27 1.07
N GLU A 203 -30.69 27.40 0.57
CA GLU A 203 -31.51 28.56 0.21
C GLU A 203 -32.18 28.43 -1.16
N GLU A 204 -31.76 27.49 -1.96
CA GLU A 204 -32.45 27.14 -3.21
C GLU A 204 -33.72 26.32 -2.93
#